data_148a7e9edce29536c4d41085fe3cacbf
#
_entry.id   148a7e9edce29536c4d41085fe3cacbf
#
_cell.length_a   1.000
_cell.length_b   1.000
_cell.length_c   1.000
_cell.angle_alpha   90.00
_cell.angle_beta   90.00
_cell.angle_gamma   90.00
#
_symmetry.space_group_name_H-M   'P 1'
#
loop_
_entity.id
_entity.type
_entity.pdbx_description
1 polymer ?
#
loop_
_entity_poly.entity_id
_entity_poly.type
_entity_poly.pdbx_seq_one_letter_code
_entity_poly.pdbx_strand_id
1 'polypeptide(L)'
;MKKAFANTRVAVKLRKSEHHEEWYLYLEAYPVFEPGNDKPQRVREYLNRIIKTPLWDKTRNARTTSDGKKSYKPKRDLNGVILCKSQLDQEMCLYADAVRRIRQKEYDNAALYSETDAEQAEQLERSHANFIEYFDHVQKTRHRNSSESIIVNWRRVYELLKIFAKGDTLLFSQIDMRLIESFRTFMINAPQGGNKSGTVSQNTASTYFSIFKAALKQAFIDGYLTVDIAAKVKGIQEQESRREFLTIEELNKLAQTP
;
A
#
# COMPACT_ATOMS: atom_id res chain seq x y z
N MET A 1 6.28 0.30 -12.80
CA MET A 1 5.10 0.14 -13.68
C MET A 1 4.04 -0.65 -12.93
N LYS A 2 2.88 -0.07 -12.62
CA LYS A 2 1.75 -0.81 -12.03
C LYS A 2 1.28 -1.82 -13.08
N LYS A 3 1.48 -3.13 -12.82
CA LYS A 3 0.86 -4.18 -13.63
C LYS A 3 -0.66 -3.99 -13.44
N ALA A 4 -1.35 -3.61 -14.51
CA ALA A 4 -2.81 -3.63 -14.51
C ALA A 4 -3.19 -5.11 -14.33
N PHE A 5 -3.77 -5.46 -13.17
CA PHE A 5 -4.34 -6.78 -12.93
C PHE A 5 -5.46 -6.97 -13.96
N ALA A 6 -5.17 -7.70 -15.03
CA ALA A 6 -6.17 -8.02 -16.00
C ALA A 6 -7.10 -9.07 -15.37
N ASN A 7 -8.37 -8.72 -15.16
CA ASN A 7 -9.37 -9.64 -14.65
C ASN A 7 -9.46 -10.88 -15.54
N THR A 8 -8.93 -11.99 -15.07
CA THR A 8 -9.01 -13.28 -15.75
C THR A 8 -10.48 -13.69 -15.87
N ARG A 9 -10.91 -13.99 -17.08
CA ARG A 9 -12.28 -14.47 -17.34
C ARG A 9 -12.24 -15.95 -17.70
N VAL A 10 -13.06 -16.74 -17.02
CA VAL A 10 -13.26 -18.16 -17.32
C VAL A 10 -14.55 -18.34 -18.13
N ALA A 11 -14.45 -19.02 -19.24
CA ALA A 11 -15.58 -19.28 -20.15
C ALA A 11 -15.67 -20.76 -20.55
N VAL A 12 -16.90 -21.30 -20.56
CA VAL A 12 -17.17 -22.62 -21.12
C VAL A 12 -17.08 -22.56 -22.65
N LYS A 13 -16.31 -23.44 -23.24
CA LYS A 13 -16.09 -23.56 -24.70
C LYS A 13 -16.38 -24.96 -25.19
N LEU A 14 -16.59 -25.07 -26.51
CA LEU A 14 -16.82 -26.35 -27.22
C LEU A 14 -15.67 -26.59 -28.20
N ARG A 15 -15.16 -27.80 -28.21
CA ARG A 15 -14.25 -28.33 -29.25
C ARG A 15 -14.93 -29.48 -29.97
N LYS A 16 -15.05 -29.40 -31.30
CA LYS A 16 -15.63 -30.46 -32.12
C LYS A 16 -14.69 -31.67 -32.11
N SER A 17 -15.25 -32.86 -31.98
CA SER A 17 -14.54 -34.11 -32.21
C SER A 17 -14.15 -34.22 -33.69
N GLU A 18 -13.04 -34.88 -33.98
CA GLU A 18 -12.55 -35.11 -35.37
C GLU A 18 -13.32 -36.23 -36.08
N HIS A 19 -13.79 -37.22 -35.32
CA HIS A 19 -14.37 -38.47 -35.89
C HIS A 19 -15.88 -38.59 -35.68
N HIS A 20 -16.47 -37.80 -34.76
CA HIS A 20 -17.89 -37.89 -34.40
C HIS A 20 -18.56 -36.51 -34.38
N GLU A 21 -19.88 -36.45 -34.56
CA GLU A 21 -20.68 -35.24 -34.38
C GLU A 21 -20.93 -34.96 -32.90
N GLU A 22 -19.85 -34.77 -32.17
CA GLU A 22 -19.80 -34.55 -30.75
C GLU A 22 -18.91 -33.36 -30.42
N TRP A 23 -19.16 -32.72 -29.30
CA TRP A 23 -18.38 -31.57 -28.79
C TRP A 23 -17.91 -31.82 -27.37
N TYR A 24 -16.61 -31.71 -27.19
CA TYR A 24 -15.98 -31.75 -25.85
C TYR A 24 -16.18 -30.39 -25.14
N LEU A 25 -16.61 -30.45 -23.88
CA LEU A 25 -16.72 -29.29 -23.02
C LEU A 25 -15.36 -29.00 -22.34
N TYR A 26 -14.89 -27.76 -22.43
CA TYR A 26 -13.71 -27.30 -21.72
C TYR A 26 -13.88 -25.89 -21.21
N LEU A 27 -13.12 -25.52 -20.19
CA LEU A 27 -12.99 -24.16 -19.68
C LEU A 27 -11.80 -23.48 -20.33
N GLU A 28 -11.93 -22.22 -20.68
CA GLU A 28 -10.84 -21.38 -21.15
C GLU A 28 -10.74 -20.16 -20.22
N ALA A 29 -9.61 -20.04 -19.55
CA ALA A 29 -9.26 -18.86 -18.75
C ALA A 29 -8.31 -17.95 -19.54
N TYR A 30 -8.64 -16.65 -19.63
CA TYR A 30 -7.83 -15.64 -20.31
C TYR A 30 -8.16 -14.22 -19.79
N PRO A 31 -7.18 -13.33 -19.67
CA PRO A 31 -5.73 -13.56 -19.71
C PRO A 31 -5.23 -14.19 -18.40
N VAL A 32 -4.30 -15.12 -18.47
CA VAL A 32 -3.58 -15.67 -17.33
C VAL A 32 -2.11 -15.29 -17.45
N PHE A 33 -1.53 -14.77 -16.38
CA PHE A 33 -0.10 -14.41 -16.32
C PHE A 33 0.62 -15.38 -15.40
N GLU A 34 1.67 -16.02 -15.91
CA GLU A 34 2.55 -16.87 -15.12
C GLU A 34 3.68 -16.04 -14.49
N PRO A 35 4.20 -16.44 -13.32
CA PRO A 35 5.34 -15.78 -12.71
C PRO A 35 6.53 -15.73 -13.69
N GLY A 36 7.04 -14.51 -13.95
CA GLY A 36 8.17 -14.31 -14.87
C GLY A 36 7.81 -14.17 -16.35
N ASN A 37 6.53 -14.26 -16.74
CA ASN A 37 6.10 -14.07 -18.12
C ASN A 37 5.08 -12.92 -18.24
N ASP A 38 5.47 -11.83 -18.93
CA ASP A 38 4.60 -10.67 -19.13
C ASP A 38 3.56 -10.85 -20.25
N LYS A 39 3.61 -11.98 -20.99
CA LYS A 39 2.65 -12.25 -22.06
C LYS A 39 1.45 -13.03 -21.53
N PRO A 40 0.21 -12.55 -21.80
CA PRO A 40 -1.00 -13.24 -21.38
C PRO A 40 -1.13 -14.60 -22.10
N GLN A 41 -1.34 -15.65 -21.31
CA GLN A 41 -1.55 -17.00 -21.79
C GLN A 41 -3.01 -17.41 -21.68
N ARG A 42 -3.39 -18.46 -22.46
CA ARG A 42 -4.70 -19.11 -22.37
C ARG A 42 -4.54 -20.47 -21.72
N VAL A 43 -5.19 -20.63 -20.58
CA VAL A 43 -5.25 -21.91 -19.88
C VAL A 43 -6.54 -22.63 -20.25
N ARG A 44 -6.44 -23.92 -20.60
CA ARG A 44 -7.58 -24.76 -20.96
C ARG A 44 -7.66 -25.96 -20.04
N GLU A 45 -8.84 -26.19 -19.48
CA GLU A 45 -9.17 -27.33 -18.63
C GLU A 45 -10.29 -28.13 -19.27
N TYR A 46 -10.01 -29.38 -19.65
CA TYR A 46 -11.00 -30.28 -20.27
C TYR A 46 -11.82 -30.95 -19.17
N LEU A 47 -13.16 -30.90 -19.31
CA LEU A 47 -14.07 -31.41 -18.29
C LEU A 47 -14.40 -32.90 -18.47
N ASN A 48 -13.88 -33.55 -19.49
CA ASN A 48 -14.19 -34.92 -19.85
C ASN A 48 -15.71 -35.18 -20.02
N ARG A 49 -16.42 -34.19 -20.55
CA ARG A 49 -17.86 -34.23 -20.85
C ARG A 49 -18.07 -33.91 -22.31
N ILE A 50 -19.00 -34.65 -22.90
CA ILE A 50 -19.33 -34.60 -24.34
C ILE A 50 -20.80 -34.25 -24.46
N ILE A 51 -21.14 -33.40 -25.46
CA ILE A 51 -22.51 -33.09 -25.85
C ILE A 51 -22.69 -33.32 -27.36
N LYS A 52 -23.92 -33.69 -27.77
CA LYS A 52 -24.24 -34.00 -29.16
C LYS A 52 -25.19 -33.02 -29.82
N THR A 53 -25.99 -32.30 -29.06
CA THR A 53 -27.09 -31.47 -29.55
C THR A 53 -27.02 -29.99 -29.18
N PRO A 54 -25.85 -29.30 -29.28
CA PRO A 54 -25.78 -27.87 -28.98
C PRO A 54 -26.60 -27.05 -29.96
N LEU A 55 -27.25 -26.01 -29.48
CA LEU A 55 -27.92 -25.00 -30.29
C LEU A 55 -26.93 -23.94 -30.75
N TRP A 56 -27.02 -23.56 -32.03
CA TRP A 56 -26.15 -22.57 -32.65
C TRP A 56 -26.86 -21.25 -32.85
N ASP A 57 -26.15 -20.17 -32.54
CA ASP A 57 -26.65 -18.79 -32.75
C ASP A 57 -26.42 -18.38 -34.21
N LYS A 58 -27.47 -18.49 -35.03
CA LYS A 58 -27.45 -18.10 -36.44
C LYS A 58 -27.72 -16.61 -36.66
N THR A 59 -28.06 -15.85 -35.61
CA THR A 59 -28.36 -14.40 -35.71
C THR A 59 -27.09 -13.56 -35.81
N ARG A 60 -25.95 -14.12 -35.40
CA ARG A 60 -24.63 -13.44 -35.47
C ARG A 60 -23.86 -13.92 -36.70
N ASN A 61 -23.01 -13.02 -37.23
CA ASN A 61 -22.15 -13.36 -38.38
C ASN A 61 -21.32 -14.62 -38.10
N ALA A 62 -21.41 -15.58 -39.04
CA ALA A 62 -20.59 -16.78 -39.02
C ALA A 62 -19.11 -16.46 -39.22
N ARG A 63 -18.23 -17.14 -38.51
CA ARG A 63 -16.80 -17.16 -38.85
C ARG A 63 -16.59 -18.16 -39.97
N THR A 64 -15.91 -17.78 -41.04
CA THR A 64 -15.46 -18.70 -42.05
C THR A 64 -14.20 -19.38 -41.56
N THR A 65 -14.20 -20.71 -41.50
CA THR A 65 -13.02 -21.52 -41.19
C THR A 65 -12.06 -21.56 -42.38
N SER A 66 -10.80 -22.00 -42.20
CA SER A 66 -9.81 -22.17 -43.25
C SER A 66 -10.34 -23.04 -44.44
N ASP A 67 -11.27 -23.94 -44.16
CA ASP A 67 -11.90 -24.85 -45.13
C ASP A 67 -13.15 -24.26 -45.80
N GLY A 68 -13.38 -22.93 -45.68
CA GLY A 68 -14.53 -22.26 -46.29
C GLY A 68 -15.89 -22.53 -45.61
N LYS A 69 -15.93 -23.33 -44.54
CA LYS A 69 -17.19 -23.66 -43.84
C LYS A 69 -17.57 -22.58 -42.85
N LYS A 70 -18.86 -22.26 -42.76
CA LYS A 70 -19.40 -21.31 -41.79
C LYS A 70 -19.47 -21.97 -40.42
N SER A 71 -18.83 -21.35 -39.42
CA SER A 71 -18.86 -21.74 -38.00
C SER A 71 -19.65 -20.72 -37.19
N TYR A 72 -20.60 -21.20 -36.38
CA TYR A 72 -21.45 -20.40 -35.52
C TYR A 72 -21.02 -20.56 -34.06
N LYS A 73 -21.30 -19.54 -33.22
CA LYS A 73 -21.13 -19.66 -31.78
C LYS A 73 -22.28 -20.44 -31.15
N PRO A 74 -22.08 -21.17 -30.05
CA PRO A 74 -23.18 -21.81 -29.35
C PRO A 74 -24.14 -20.75 -28.79
N LYS A 75 -25.44 -21.01 -28.88
CA LYS A 75 -26.48 -20.18 -28.28
C LYS A 75 -26.41 -20.32 -26.76
N ARG A 76 -26.60 -19.22 -26.06
CA ARG A 76 -26.52 -19.18 -24.59
C ARG A 76 -27.79 -18.56 -24.03
N ASP A 77 -28.14 -18.95 -22.79
CA ASP A 77 -29.19 -18.31 -22.02
C ASP A 77 -28.71 -16.96 -21.41
N LEU A 78 -29.58 -16.34 -20.62
CA LEU A 78 -29.29 -15.08 -19.92
C LEU A 78 -28.14 -15.20 -18.91
N ASN A 79 -27.89 -16.40 -18.37
CA ASN A 79 -26.81 -16.69 -17.42
C ASN A 79 -25.50 -17.08 -18.12
N GLY A 80 -25.50 -17.17 -19.46
CA GLY A 80 -24.33 -17.54 -20.25
C GLY A 80 -24.13 -19.05 -20.44
N VAL A 81 -25.06 -19.90 -19.98
CA VAL A 81 -25.03 -21.34 -20.14
C VAL A 81 -25.35 -21.71 -21.59
N ILE A 82 -24.61 -22.67 -22.15
CA ILE A 82 -24.84 -23.18 -23.51
C ILE A 82 -26.16 -23.93 -23.54
N LEU A 83 -26.99 -23.65 -24.53
CA LEU A 83 -28.29 -24.27 -24.73
C LEU A 83 -28.15 -25.50 -25.66
N CYS A 84 -28.80 -26.60 -25.27
CA CYS A 84 -28.84 -27.87 -25.99
C CYS A 84 -30.29 -28.27 -26.25
N LYS A 85 -30.50 -29.19 -27.24
CA LYS A 85 -31.83 -29.79 -27.52
C LYS A 85 -32.15 -30.91 -26.53
N SER A 86 -31.16 -31.76 -26.23
CA SER A 86 -31.29 -32.86 -25.29
C SER A 86 -31.17 -32.39 -23.86
N GLN A 87 -32.01 -32.90 -22.97
CA GLN A 87 -31.94 -32.61 -21.52
C GLN A 87 -30.61 -33.09 -20.91
N LEU A 88 -30.13 -34.27 -21.31
CA LEU A 88 -28.86 -34.82 -20.85
C LEU A 88 -27.68 -33.88 -21.20
N ASP A 89 -27.64 -33.39 -22.44
CA ASP A 89 -26.61 -32.42 -22.86
C ASP A 89 -26.73 -31.08 -22.12
N GLN A 90 -27.97 -30.66 -21.82
CA GLN A 90 -28.24 -29.44 -21.03
C GLN A 90 -27.70 -29.56 -19.60
N GLU A 91 -27.87 -30.73 -18.96
CA GLU A 91 -27.31 -31.02 -17.64
C GLU A 91 -25.78 -31.00 -17.67
N MET A 92 -25.14 -31.49 -18.70
CA MET A 92 -23.67 -31.39 -18.90
C MET A 92 -23.22 -29.93 -19.03
N CYS A 93 -24.00 -29.09 -19.72
CA CYS A 93 -23.70 -27.66 -19.84
C CYS A 93 -23.89 -26.91 -18.51
N LEU A 94 -24.89 -27.26 -17.72
CA LEU A 94 -25.11 -26.72 -16.36
C LEU A 94 -23.95 -27.11 -15.43
N TYR A 95 -23.51 -28.38 -15.48
CA TYR A 95 -22.34 -28.84 -14.74
C TYR A 95 -21.09 -28.03 -15.14
N ALA A 96 -20.86 -27.86 -16.45
CA ALA A 96 -19.72 -27.06 -16.92
C ALA A 96 -19.76 -25.61 -16.44
N ASP A 97 -20.95 -24.99 -16.36
CA ASP A 97 -21.10 -23.65 -15.81
C ASP A 97 -20.88 -23.61 -14.30
N ALA A 98 -21.29 -24.61 -13.55
CA ALA A 98 -21.00 -24.73 -12.12
C ALA A 98 -19.47 -24.79 -11.87
N VAL A 99 -18.74 -25.61 -12.62
CA VAL A 99 -17.27 -25.67 -12.54
C VAL A 99 -16.64 -24.35 -12.95
N ARG A 100 -17.15 -23.71 -14.02
CA ARG A 100 -16.70 -22.37 -14.43
C ARG A 100 -16.81 -21.34 -13.30
N ARG A 101 -17.91 -21.34 -12.58
CA ARG A 101 -18.14 -20.41 -11.43
C ARG A 101 -17.14 -20.64 -10.30
N ILE A 102 -16.80 -21.91 -10.03
CA ILE A 102 -15.78 -22.26 -9.02
C ILE A 102 -14.41 -21.73 -9.48
N ARG A 103 -14.01 -22.03 -10.72
CA ARG A 103 -12.73 -21.56 -11.27
C ARG A 103 -12.63 -20.04 -11.35
N GLN A 104 -13.75 -19.35 -11.68
CA GLN A 104 -13.77 -17.89 -11.69
C GLN A 104 -13.48 -17.34 -10.29
N LYS A 105 -14.11 -17.89 -9.24
CA LYS A 105 -13.84 -17.47 -7.86
C LYS A 105 -12.39 -17.71 -7.45
N GLU A 106 -11.78 -18.81 -7.89
CA GLU A 106 -10.37 -19.09 -7.59
C GLU A 106 -9.45 -18.02 -8.18
N TYR A 107 -9.68 -17.61 -9.45
CA TYR A 107 -8.92 -16.52 -10.08
C TYR A 107 -9.19 -15.16 -9.42
N ASP A 108 -10.44 -14.87 -9.08
CA ASP A 108 -10.81 -13.63 -8.39
C ASP A 108 -10.16 -13.56 -7.00
N ASN A 109 -10.17 -14.67 -6.25
CA ASN A 109 -9.51 -14.75 -4.94
C ASN A 109 -7.99 -14.66 -5.07
N ALA A 110 -7.38 -15.33 -6.05
CA ALA A 110 -5.93 -15.27 -6.25
C ALA A 110 -5.45 -13.83 -6.55
N ALA A 111 -6.24 -13.04 -7.29
CA ALA A 111 -5.96 -11.64 -7.53
C ALA A 111 -6.02 -10.81 -6.22
N LEU A 112 -7.06 -11.02 -5.39
CA LEU A 112 -7.21 -10.36 -4.09
C LEU A 112 -6.07 -10.70 -3.12
N TYR A 113 -5.70 -11.98 -3.01
CA TYR A 113 -4.59 -12.41 -2.14
C TYR A 113 -3.24 -11.84 -2.60
N SER A 114 -2.99 -11.75 -3.90
CA SER A 114 -1.74 -11.16 -4.41
C SER A 114 -1.63 -9.66 -4.13
N GLU A 115 -2.73 -8.92 -4.11
CA GLU A 115 -2.75 -7.50 -3.72
C GLU A 115 -2.48 -7.32 -2.23
N THR A 116 -3.15 -8.11 -1.37
CA THR A 116 -2.94 -8.05 0.09
C THR A 116 -1.54 -8.49 0.49
N ASP A 117 -0.98 -9.51 -0.16
CA ASP A 117 0.38 -9.96 0.10
C ASP A 117 1.42 -8.90 -0.31
N ALA A 118 1.20 -8.20 -1.42
CA ALA A 118 2.06 -7.12 -1.87
C ALA A 118 2.00 -5.90 -0.93
N GLU A 119 0.81 -5.53 -0.46
CA GLU A 119 0.61 -4.45 0.52
C GLU A 119 1.27 -4.79 1.86
N GLN A 120 1.13 -6.03 2.33
CA GLN A 120 1.77 -6.50 3.57
C GLN A 120 3.29 -6.51 3.44
N ALA A 121 3.84 -6.96 2.31
CA ALA A 121 5.27 -6.93 2.05
C ALA A 121 5.82 -5.50 2.03
N GLU A 122 5.14 -4.56 1.37
CA GLU A 122 5.51 -3.15 1.35
C GLU A 122 5.44 -2.53 2.75
N GLN A 123 4.40 -2.84 3.53
CA GLN A 123 4.26 -2.36 4.90
C GLN A 123 5.36 -2.93 5.81
N LEU A 124 5.74 -4.19 5.62
CA LEU A 124 6.84 -4.82 6.35
C LEU A 124 8.18 -4.14 6.02
N GLU A 125 8.46 -3.89 4.75
CA GLU A 125 9.66 -3.17 4.31
C GLU A 125 9.71 -1.76 4.91
N ARG A 126 8.61 -1.00 4.87
CA ARG A 126 8.52 0.32 5.50
C ARG A 126 8.74 0.28 7.01
N SER A 127 8.26 -0.76 7.69
CA SER A 127 8.45 -0.92 9.14
C SER A 127 9.92 -1.19 9.53
N HIS A 128 10.70 -1.77 8.62
CA HIS A 128 12.15 -2.00 8.81
C HIS A 128 13.02 -0.82 8.35
N ALA A 129 12.43 0.21 7.78
CA ALA A 129 13.16 1.42 7.42
C ALA A 129 13.69 2.15 8.66
N ASN A 130 14.80 2.87 8.49
CA ASN A 130 15.46 3.61 9.58
C ASN A 130 14.81 4.99 9.77
N PHE A 131 14.21 5.23 10.93
CA PHE A 131 13.58 6.51 11.26
C PHE A 131 14.59 7.66 11.35
N ILE A 132 15.83 7.42 11.77
CA ILE A 132 16.86 8.47 11.86
C ILE A 132 17.22 8.99 10.46
N GLU A 133 17.38 8.10 9.49
CA GLU A 133 17.60 8.47 8.08
C GLU A 133 16.38 9.19 7.49
N TYR A 134 15.19 8.69 7.78
CA TYR A 134 13.95 9.35 7.38
C TYR A 134 13.83 10.77 7.96
N PHE A 135 14.18 10.96 9.24
CA PHE A 135 14.17 12.27 9.90
C PHE A 135 15.14 13.24 9.21
N ASP A 136 16.33 12.80 8.88
CA ASP A 136 17.32 13.59 8.13
C ASP A 136 16.81 13.97 6.73
N HIS A 137 16.16 13.01 6.06
CA HIS A 137 15.53 13.26 4.77
C HIS A 137 14.43 14.33 4.86
N VAL A 138 13.53 14.24 5.84
CA VAL A 138 12.46 15.22 6.08
C VAL A 138 13.04 16.61 6.36
N GLN A 139 14.08 16.69 7.19
CA GLN A 139 14.78 17.94 7.47
C GLN A 139 15.32 18.58 6.17
N LYS A 140 16.01 17.83 5.36
CA LYS A 140 16.66 18.31 4.13
C LYS A 140 15.67 18.69 3.03
N THR A 141 14.55 18.00 2.95
CA THR A 141 13.60 18.20 1.85
C THR A 141 12.54 19.24 2.19
N ARG A 142 11.91 19.16 3.36
CA ARG A 142 10.77 20.01 3.71
C ARG A 142 11.17 21.35 4.38
N HIS A 143 12.30 21.37 5.05
CA HIS A 143 12.77 22.56 5.76
C HIS A 143 13.93 23.28 5.07
N ARG A 144 14.19 22.95 3.81
CA ARG A 144 15.27 23.56 3.01
C ARG A 144 15.20 25.10 2.95
N ASN A 145 14.00 25.65 2.87
CA ASN A 145 13.74 27.09 2.77
C ASN A 145 13.20 27.71 4.06
N SER A 146 13.29 26.98 5.18
CA SER A 146 12.89 27.50 6.50
C SER A 146 13.91 28.47 7.06
N SER A 147 13.53 29.26 8.09
CA SER A 147 14.46 30.14 8.77
C SER A 147 15.62 29.35 9.37
N GLU A 148 16.78 30.01 9.48
CA GLU A 148 18.00 29.39 10.02
C GLU A 148 17.77 28.77 11.41
N SER A 149 16.99 29.44 12.27
CA SER A 149 16.66 28.93 13.60
C SER A 149 15.88 27.60 13.57
N ILE A 150 14.98 27.42 12.60
CA ILE A 150 14.25 26.17 12.42
C ILE A 150 15.20 25.06 11.98
N ILE A 151 16.06 25.34 11.01
CA ILE A 151 17.06 24.39 10.49
C ILE A 151 18.00 23.93 11.61
N VAL A 152 18.50 24.87 12.43
CA VAL A 152 19.36 24.56 13.57
C VAL A 152 18.65 23.69 14.60
N ASN A 153 17.37 23.98 14.91
CA ASN A 153 16.59 23.18 15.85
C ASN A 153 16.34 21.74 15.33
N TRP A 154 16.01 21.58 14.05
CA TRP A 154 15.86 20.25 13.43
C TRP A 154 17.16 19.44 13.48
N ARG A 155 18.27 20.06 13.12
CA ARG A 155 19.60 19.44 13.21
C ARG A 155 19.92 19.02 14.64
N ARG A 156 19.58 19.85 15.62
CA ARG A 156 19.81 19.51 17.02
C ARG A 156 18.97 18.32 17.48
N VAL A 157 17.71 18.24 17.07
CA VAL A 157 16.85 17.07 17.37
C VAL A 157 17.41 15.81 16.71
N TYR A 158 17.91 15.90 15.49
CA TYR A 158 18.57 14.79 14.81
C TYR A 158 19.77 14.24 15.60
N GLU A 159 20.65 15.13 16.10
CA GLU A 159 21.77 14.72 16.96
C GLU A 159 21.29 14.07 18.27
N LEU A 160 20.28 14.63 18.91
CA LEU A 160 19.71 14.07 20.14
C LEU A 160 19.02 12.72 19.91
N LEU A 161 18.43 12.48 18.75
CA LEU A 161 17.89 11.18 18.37
C LEU A 161 19.00 10.13 18.29
N LYS A 162 20.15 10.45 17.69
CA LYS A 162 21.32 9.55 17.60
C LYS A 162 21.87 9.23 18.99
N ILE A 163 21.95 10.23 19.88
CA ILE A 163 22.38 10.02 21.26
C ILE A 163 21.41 9.10 22.00
N PHE A 164 20.10 9.33 21.85
CA PHE A 164 19.06 8.50 22.47
C PHE A 164 19.07 7.08 21.96
N ALA A 165 19.16 6.87 20.65
CA ALA A 165 19.25 5.57 20.03
C ALA A 165 20.59 4.84 20.26
N LYS A 166 21.59 5.56 20.83
CA LYS A 166 22.97 5.07 20.98
C LYS A 166 23.61 4.63 19.66
N GLY A 167 23.26 5.30 18.58
CA GLY A 167 23.74 4.97 17.23
C GLY A 167 22.92 5.66 16.14
N ASP A 168 23.12 5.20 14.92
CA ASP A 168 22.51 5.78 13.71
C ASP A 168 21.28 5.00 13.23
N THR A 169 20.80 4.03 14.02
CA THR A 169 19.68 3.16 13.61
C THR A 169 18.59 3.14 14.66
N LEU A 170 17.39 3.49 14.22
CA LEU A 170 16.13 3.35 14.95
C LEU A 170 15.06 2.95 13.94
N LEU A 171 14.59 1.70 13.98
CA LEU A 171 13.61 1.20 13.02
C LEU A 171 12.19 1.72 13.32
N PHE A 172 11.38 1.93 12.29
CA PHE A 172 9.98 2.30 12.48
C PHE A 172 9.19 1.27 13.30
N SER A 173 9.53 -0.02 13.18
CA SER A 173 8.92 -1.10 13.99
C SER A 173 9.19 -0.98 15.49
N GLN A 174 10.20 -0.22 15.90
CA GLN A 174 10.55 0.02 17.30
C GLN A 174 9.82 1.24 17.89
N ILE A 175 9.18 2.07 17.03
CA ILE A 175 8.51 3.30 17.45
C ILE A 175 7.14 2.94 18.02
N ASP A 176 7.08 2.82 19.33
CA ASP A 176 5.87 2.62 20.10
C ASP A 176 5.65 3.77 21.11
N MET A 177 4.53 3.73 21.83
CA MET A 177 4.22 4.73 22.86
C MET A 177 5.28 4.78 23.97
N ARG A 178 5.89 3.64 24.31
CA ARG A 178 6.90 3.57 25.39
C ARG A 178 8.19 4.25 24.95
N LEU A 179 8.61 4.03 23.72
CA LEU A 179 9.81 4.69 23.16
C LEU A 179 9.60 6.20 23.12
N ILE A 180 8.41 6.68 22.69
CA ILE A 180 8.11 8.11 22.59
C ILE A 180 8.10 8.76 23.98
N GLU A 181 7.50 8.13 24.99
CA GLU A 181 7.53 8.64 26.38
C GLU A 181 8.96 8.60 26.96
N SER A 182 9.75 7.59 26.62
CA SER A 182 11.16 7.53 27.00
C SER A 182 11.96 8.66 26.35
N PHE A 183 11.71 8.94 25.08
CA PHE A 183 12.34 10.05 24.38
C PHE A 183 11.89 11.41 24.93
N ARG A 184 10.62 11.56 25.31
CA ARG A 184 10.10 12.75 26.00
C ARG A 184 10.84 13.00 27.31
N THR A 185 11.03 11.97 28.12
CA THR A 185 11.77 12.05 29.39
C THR A 185 13.25 12.39 29.14
N PHE A 186 13.85 11.78 28.11
CA PHE A 186 15.21 12.10 27.69
C PHE A 186 15.34 13.57 27.29
N MET A 187 14.38 14.15 26.54
CA MET A 187 14.40 15.54 26.09
C MET A 187 14.40 16.55 27.25
N ILE A 188 13.72 16.25 28.33
CA ILE A 188 13.71 17.13 29.53
C ILE A 188 15.13 17.25 30.15
N ASN A 189 15.91 16.18 30.06
CA ASN A 189 17.28 16.08 30.59
C ASN A 189 18.37 16.10 29.49
N ALA A 190 17.99 16.50 28.27
CA ALA A 190 18.91 16.44 27.13
C ALA A 190 20.11 17.40 27.33
N PRO A 191 21.32 17.00 26.92
CA PRO A 191 22.50 17.85 27.08
C PRO A 191 22.38 19.09 26.17
N GLN A 192 22.87 20.24 26.67
CA GLN A 192 23.07 21.41 25.81
C GLN A 192 24.11 21.10 24.73
N GLY A 193 23.94 21.65 23.54
CA GLY A 193 24.90 21.42 22.46
C GLY A 193 26.15 22.30 22.59
N GLY A 194 27.20 21.91 21.86
CA GLY A 194 28.47 22.63 21.83
C GLY A 194 29.27 22.49 23.14
N ASN A 195 30.04 23.53 23.49
CA ASN A 195 30.91 23.54 24.69
C ASN A 195 30.18 23.93 25.97
N LYS A 196 28.83 23.95 25.96
CA LYS A 196 28.05 24.34 27.16
C LYS A 196 27.80 23.12 28.03
N SER A 197 28.14 23.18 29.29
CA SER A 197 27.79 22.21 30.32
C SER A 197 26.37 22.43 30.81
N GLY A 198 25.58 21.36 30.97
CA GLY A 198 24.21 21.43 31.49
C GLY A 198 23.16 20.83 30.57
N THR A 199 21.91 20.96 30.98
CA THR A 199 20.74 20.47 30.25
C THR A 199 20.03 21.60 29.52
N VAL A 200 19.28 21.29 28.50
CA VAL A 200 18.40 22.26 27.79
C VAL A 200 17.32 22.78 28.71
N SER A 201 16.87 24.01 28.48
CA SER A 201 15.73 24.58 29.22
C SER A 201 14.44 23.82 28.88
N GLN A 202 13.46 23.84 29.77
CA GLN A 202 12.17 23.17 29.56
C GLN A 202 11.47 23.64 28.27
N ASN A 203 11.51 24.96 27.97
CA ASN A 203 10.93 25.49 26.75
C ASN A 203 11.68 25.01 25.48
N THR A 204 12.99 24.87 25.57
CA THR A 204 13.78 24.27 24.50
C THR A 204 13.45 22.79 24.30
N ALA A 205 13.30 22.05 25.40
CA ALA A 205 12.87 20.64 25.35
C ALA A 205 11.46 20.50 24.74
N SER A 206 10.53 21.41 25.05
CA SER A 206 9.20 21.46 24.43
C SER A 206 9.29 21.67 22.93
N THR A 207 10.08 22.62 22.48
CA THR A 207 10.31 22.90 21.05
C THR A 207 10.90 21.68 20.34
N TYR A 208 11.93 21.05 20.89
CA TYR A 208 12.58 19.87 20.30
C TYR A 208 11.64 18.67 20.24
N PHE A 209 10.86 18.45 21.30
CA PHE A 209 9.89 17.36 21.30
C PHE A 209 8.75 17.62 20.30
N SER A 210 8.34 18.85 20.08
CA SER A 210 7.36 19.22 19.06
C SER A 210 7.87 18.95 17.64
N ILE A 211 9.16 19.18 17.38
CA ILE A 211 9.82 18.83 16.11
C ILE A 211 9.79 17.30 15.90
N PHE A 212 10.13 16.53 16.93
CA PHE A 212 10.07 15.08 16.86
C PHE A 212 8.64 14.57 16.55
N LYS A 213 7.62 15.13 17.23
CA LYS A 213 6.21 14.84 16.96
C LYS A 213 5.80 15.20 15.53
N ALA A 214 6.30 16.32 15.01
CA ALA A 214 6.04 16.72 13.61
C ALA A 214 6.63 15.70 12.61
N ALA A 215 7.83 15.19 12.87
CA ALA A 215 8.43 14.13 12.05
C ALA A 215 7.63 12.81 12.11
N LEU A 216 7.14 12.41 13.29
CA LEU A 216 6.28 11.23 13.46
C LEU A 216 4.94 11.39 12.72
N LYS A 217 4.32 12.57 12.82
CA LYS A 217 3.09 12.86 12.08
C LYS A 217 3.31 12.78 10.57
N GLN A 218 4.45 13.29 10.11
CA GLN A 218 4.81 13.18 8.70
C GLN A 218 5.03 11.73 8.28
N ALA A 219 5.70 10.92 9.11
CA ALA A 219 5.90 9.51 8.85
C ALA A 219 4.57 8.73 8.77
N PHE A 220 3.56 9.12 9.53
CA PHE A 220 2.21 8.57 9.39
C PHE A 220 1.58 8.97 8.04
N ILE A 221 1.69 10.23 7.62
CA ILE A 221 1.18 10.71 6.32
C ILE A 221 1.88 9.99 5.15
N ASP A 222 3.19 9.76 5.26
CA ASP A 222 4.00 9.08 4.24
C ASP A 222 3.85 7.55 4.27
N GLY A 223 3.03 6.99 5.21
CA GLY A 223 2.69 5.57 5.28
C GLY A 223 3.74 4.67 5.94
N TYR A 224 4.74 5.22 6.64
CA TYR A 224 5.70 4.44 7.45
C TYR A 224 5.11 3.99 8.79
N LEU A 225 4.16 4.73 9.33
CA LEU A 225 3.41 4.39 10.54
C LEU A 225 1.96 4.11 10.18
N THR A 226 1.38 3.05 10.73
CA THR A 226 -0.02 2.67 10.51
C THR A 226 -1.00 3.48 11.36
N VAL A 227 -0.50 4.12 12.43
CA VAL A 227 -1.30 4.89 13.38
C VAL A 227 -0.62 6.24 13.64
N ASP A 228 -1.40 7.31 13.73
CA ASP A 228 -0.89 8.62 14.19
C ASP A 228 -0.60 8.58 15.69
N ILE A 229 0.60 8.10 16.05
CA ILE A 229 1.07 8.01 17.42
C ILE A 229 1.33 9.41 17.98
N ALA A 230 1.76 10.36 17.12
CA ALA A 230 2.06 11.73 17.55
C ALA A 230 0.85 12.44 18.15
N ALA A 231 -0.36 12.16 17.67
CA ALA A 231 -1.59 12.73 18.20
C ALA A 231 -1.93 12.23 19.60
N LYS A 232 -1.49 11.01 19.96
CA LYS A 232 -1.81 10.36 21.25
C LYS A 232 -0.88 10.79 22.38
N VAL A 233 0.26 11.42 22.09
CA VAL A 233 1.27 11.81 23.09
C VAL A 233 1.12 13.27 23.44
N LYS A 234 1.09 13.56 24.75
CA LYS A 234 1.10 14.94 25.27
C LYS A 234 2.47 15.58 25.05
N GLY A 235 2.48 16.87 24.69
CA GLY A 235 3.69 17.66 24.60
C GLY A 235 4.38 17.84 25.97
N ILE A 236 5.57 18.44 25.96
CA ILE A 236 6.24 18.92 27.18
C ILE A 236 5.62 20.26 27.50
N GLN A 237 5.19 20.43 28.74
CA GLN A 237 4.59 21.71 29.21
C GLN A 237 5.65 22.79 29.25
N GLU A 238 5.37 23.95 28.70
CA GLU A 238 6.26 25.11 28.75
C GLU A 238 6.18 25.81 30.09
N GLN A 239 7.28 26.40 30.49
CA GLN A 239 7.32 27.30 31.66
C GLN A 239 7.12 28.73 31.20
N GLU A 240 6.31 29.48 31.92
CA GLU A 240 6.18 30.92 31.72
C GLU A 240 7.54 31.61 31.94
N SER A 241 8.06 32.23 30.89
CA SER A 241 9.24 33.07 31.01
C SER A 241 8.79 34.48 31.44
N ARG A 242 8.99 34.82 32.69
CA ARG A 242 8.85 36.24 33.14
C ARG A 242 9.98 37.02 32.46
N ARG A 243 9.63 37.86 31.52
CA ARG A 243 10.54 38.85 30.98
C ARG A 243 10.41 40.07 31.84
N GLU A 244 11.50 40.46 32.49
CA GLU A 244 11.58 41.77 33.13
C GLU A 244 11.68 42.82 32.03
N PHE A 245 10.84 43.80 32.08
CA PHE A 245 10.87 44.96 31.18
C PHE A 245 11.49 46.09 31.91
N LEU A 246 12.37 46.82 31.24
CA LEU A 246 12.88 48.07 31.77
C LEU A 246 11.72 49.07 31.89
N THR A 247 11.58 49.68 33.05
CA THR A 247 10.66 50.80 33.26
C THR A 247 11.12 52.02 32.44
N ILE A 248 10.22 52.94 32.17
CA ILE A 248 10.55 54.18 31.46
C ILE A 248 11.68 54.96 32.16
N GLU A 249 11.70 54.92 33.50
CA GLU A 249 12.74 55.52 34.30
C GLU A 249 14.11 54.85 34.11
N GLU A 250 14.17 53.55 34.04
CA GLU A 250 15.40 52.79 33.78
C GLU A 250 15.88 52.99 32.35
N LEU A 251 14.97 53.06 31.36
CA LEU A 251 15.29 53.42 29.99
C LEU A 251 15.89 54.83 29.88
N ASN A 252 15.31 55.81 30.61
CA ASN A 252 15.83 57.17 30.62
C ASN A 252 17.22 57.25 31.29
N LYS A 253 17.45 56.49 32.36
CA LYS A 253 18.79 56.37 32.97
C LYS A 253 19.82 55.78 32.03
N LEU A 254 19.44 54.72 31.27
CA LEU A 254 20.30 54.12 30.27
C LEU A 254 20.64 55.10 29.14
N ALA A 255 19.68 55.89 28.68
CA ALA A 255 19.89 56.89 27.63
C ALA A 255 20.76 58.09 28.09
N GLN A 256 20.89 58.33 29.40
CA GLN A 256 21.73 59.40 29.99
C GLN A 256 23.12 58.93 30.42
N THR A 257 23.41 57.59 30.21
CA THR A 257 24.74 57.05 30.51
C THR A 257 25.67 57.33 29.33
N PRO A 258 26.81 58.02 29.51
CA PRO A 258 27.73 58.41 28.43
C PRO A 258 28.40 57.20 27.76
#